data_980537e4b359b3fae44705eb459d5bb6
#
_entry.id   980537e4b359b3fae44705eb459d5bb6
#
_cell.length_a   1.000
_cell.length_b   1.000
_cell.length_c   1.000
_cell.angle_alpha   90.00
_cell.angle_beta   90.00
_cell.angle_gamma   90.00
#
_symmetry.space_group_name_H-M   'P 1'
#
loop_
_entity.id
_entity.type
_entity.pdbx_description
1 polymer ?
#
loop_
_entity_poly.entity_id
_entity_poly.type
_entity_poly.pdbx_seq_one_letter_code
_entity_poly.pdbx_strand_id
1 'polypeptide(L)'
;DLPLRAPVFSDLKRHLDRHVAAFARDAGMELGGQTALNAAIGLHERGILQKHGVRLIGADVDAIQRGENRELFRAIVEKVGGESAKSIICHTMSECFEAVETLNYPVVVRPSFTMGGLGSGIAFNAEQLELIAGAGLRHSPTSEVLLEESILGWKEYELEVMRDRKDNVVIVCSIENLDPMG
;
A
#
# COMPACT_ATOMS: atom_id res chain seq x y z
N ASP A 1 25.54 -19.85 5.00
CA ASP A 1 26.17 -19.62 3.69
C ASP A 1 26.03 -20.87 2.83
N LEU A 2 24.90 -21.01 2.17
CA LEU A 2 24.74 -22.01 1.11
C LEU A 2 25.17 -21.36 -0.21
N PRO A 3 26.20 -21.86 -0.89
CA PRO A 3 26.56 -21.35 -2.19
C PRO A 3 25.43 -21.67 -3.18
N LEU A 4 24.75 -20.63 -3.66
CA LEU A 4 23.79 -20.74 -4.74
C LEU A 4 24.52 -21.27 -5.97
N ARG A 5 24.28 -22.52 -6.33
CA ARG A 5 24.91 -23.18 -7.47
C ARG A 5 24.51 -22.50 -8.77
N ALA A 6 25.47 -22.35 -9.67
CA ALA A 6 25.32 -21.69 -10.98
C ALA A 6 24.09 -22.11 -11.83
N PRO A 7 23.57 -23.35 -11.79
CA PRO A 7 22.37 -23.73 -12.54
C PRO A 7 21.08 -23.04 -12.04
N VAL A 8 20.98 -22.70 -10.75
CA VAL A 8 19.81 -22.00 -10.20
C VAL A 8 19.71 -20.57 -10.77
N PHE A 9 20.84 -19.94 -11.04
CA PHE A 9 20.86 -18.60 -11.65
C PHE A 9 20.49 -18.58 -13.11
N SER A 10 20.88 -19.61 -13.89
CA SER A 10 20.48 -19.70 -15.29
C SER A 10 19.00 -20.01 -15.45
N ASP A 11 18.43 -20.77 -14.52
CA ASP A 11 17.01 -21.09 -14.52
C ASP A 11 16.17 -19.94 -13.98
N LEU A 12 16.67 -19.19 -12.99
CA LEU A 12 16.04 -17.98 -12.51
C LEU A 12 16.07 -16.88 -13.59
N LYS A 13 17.19 -16.73 -14.29
CA LYS A 13 17.29 -15.80 -15.43
C LYS A 13 16.31 -16.17 -16.54
N ARG A 14 16.25 -17.44 -16.90
CA ARG A 14 15.33 -17.96 -17.93
C ARG A 14 13.86 -17.85 -17.51
N HIS A 15 13.60 -18.00 -16.22
CA HIS A 15 12.27 -17.84 -15.64
C HIS A 15 11.88 -16.35 -15.58
N LEU A 16 12.77 -15.48 -15.15
CA LEU A 16 12.62 -14.03 -15.19
C LEU A 16 12.46 -13.52 -16.63
N ASP A 17 13.30 -13.99 -17.58
CA ASP A 17 13.20 -13.59 -18.99
C ASP A 17 11.87 -14.04 -19.61
N ARG A 18 11.35 -15.21 -19.25
CA ARG A 18 10.02 -15.66 -19.70
C ARG A 18 8.87 -14.90 -19.07
N HIS A 19 8.96 -14.58 -17.78
CA HIS A 19 7.94 -13.81 -17.09
C HIS A 19 7.97 -12.34 -17.52
N VAL A 20 9.14 -11.75 -17.66
CA VAL A 20 9.30 -10.39 -18.22
C VAL A 20 8.81 -10.33 -19.67
N ALA A 21 9.01 -11.38 -20.47
CA ALA A 21 8.50 -11.44 -21.84
C ALA A 21 7.00 -11.76 -21.92
N ALA A 22 6.44 -12.54 -20.98
CA ALA A 22 5.00 -12.72 -20.82
C ALA A 22 4.34 -11.43 -20.33
N PHE A 23 4.96 -10.75 -19.42
CA PHE A 23 4.62 -9.47 -18.86
C PHE A 23 4.56 -8.33 -19.90
N ALA A 24 5.51 -8.33 -20.85
CA ALA A 24 5.52 -7.37 -21.95
C ALA A 24 4.43 -7.64 -23.00
N ARG A 25 3.87 -8.84 -23.03
CA ARG A 25 2.81 -9.24 -23.97
C ARG A 25 1.40 -9.01 -23.45
N ASP A 26 1.20 -9.08 -22.14
CA ASP A 26 -0.08 -8.84 -21.47
C ASP A 26 -0.10 -7.43 -20.85
N ALA A 27 0.24 -6.43 -21.63
CA ALA A 27 0.18 -5.03 -21.22
C ALA A 27 -1.26 -4.64 -20.88
N GLY A 28 -1.63 -4.66 -19.63
CA GLY A 28 -2.93 -4.21 -19.17
C GLY A 28 -3.50 -4.85 -17.94
N MET A 29 -2.77 -5.72 -17.24
CA MET A 29 -3.33 -6.40 -16.08
C MET A 29 -2.44 -6.24 -14.86
N GLU A 30 -3.05 -6.14 -13.70
CA GLU A 30 -2.38 -6.20 -12.40
C GLU A 30 -1.31 -7.28 -12.36
N LEU A 31 -0.09 -6.84 -12.24
CA LEU A 31 1.07 -7.66 -12.49
C LEU A 31 1.46 -8.46 -11.25
N GLY A 32 0.58 -9.38 -10.82
CA GLY A 32 0.87 -10.33 -9.74
C GLY A 32 0.70 -9.76 -8.33
N GLY A 33 0.05 -8.62 -8.15
CA GLY A 33 -0.29 -8.05 -6.86
C GLY A 33 0.92 -7.87 -5.93
N GLN A 34 0.69 -7.88 -4.63
CA GLN A 34 1.70 -7.63 -3.58
C GLN A 34 2.92 -8.56 -3.68
N THR A 35 2.73 -9.81 -4.09
CA THR A 35 3.84 -10.76 -4.24
C THR A 35 4.85 -10.32 -5.30
N ALA A 36 4.37 -9.78 -6.43
CA ALA A 36 5.24 -9.30 -7.49
C ALA A 36 5.96 -8.00 -7.09
N LEU A 37 5.28 -7.10 -6.40
CA LEU A 37 5.87 -5.88 -5.86
C LEU A 37 6.99 -6.20 -4.86
N ASN A 38 6.74 -7.09 -3.92
CA ASN A 38 7.73 -7.53 -2.94
C ASN A 38 8.93 -8.22 -3.60
N ALA A 39 8.71 -9.03 -4.63
CA ALA A 39 9.77 -9.66 -5.39
C ALA A 39 10.62 -8.63 -6.15
N ALA A 40 9.99 -7.63 -6.78
CA ALA A 40 10.68 -6.57 -7.49
C ALA A 40 11.58 -5.73 -6.56
N ILE A 41 11.05 -5.34 -5.39
CA ILE A 41 11.80 -4.64 -4.35
C ILE A 41 12.97 -5.48 -3.87
N GLY A 42 12.75 -6.74 -3.49
CA GLY A 42 13.80 -7.62 -3.00
C GLY A 42 14.91 -7.91 -4.03
N LEU A 43 14.59 -7.98 -5.32
CA LEU A 43 15.57 -8.11 -6.39
C LEU A 43 16.38 -6.83 -6.59
N HIS A 44 15.74 -5.67 -6.46
CA HIS A 44 16.40 -4.36 -6.55
C HIS A 44 17.39 -4.17 -5.39
N GLU A 45 16.94 -4.35 -4.16
CA GLU A 45 17.77 -4.19 -2.94
C GLU A 45 19.00 -5.06 -2.93
N ARG A 46 18.92 -6.26 -3.52
CA ARG A 46 20.04 -7.17 -3.69
C ARG A 46 20.92 -6.86 -4.90
N GLY A 47 20.64 -5.79 -5.63
CA GLY A 47 21.36 -5.40 -6.83
C GLY A 47 21.25 -6.37 -8.02
N ILE A 48 20.30 -7.32 -7.98
CA ILE A 48 20.16 -8.37 -8.99
C ILE A 48 19.68 -7.78 -10.31
N LEU A 49 18.74 -6.83 -10.25
CA LEU A 49 18.23 -6.17 -11.45
C LEU A 49 19.36 -5.45 -12.21
N GLN A 50 20.18 -4.68 -11.50
CA GLN A 50 21.32 -3.97 -12.08
C GLN A 50 22.37 -4.94 -12.63
N LYS A 51 22.71 -5.97 -11.84
CA LYS A 51 23.72 -6.98 -12.23
C LYS A 51 23.37 -7.68 -13.54
N HIS A 52 22.10 -7.89 -13.81
CA HIS A 52 21.63 -8.60 -15.01
C HIS A 52 21.05 -7.68 -16.08
N GLY A 53 21.13 -6.36 -15.91
CA GLY A 53 20.58 -5.39 -16.86
C GLY A 53 19.07 -5.51 -17.04
N VAL A 54 18.36 -5.99 -16.00
CA VAL A 54 16.90 -6.13 -16.02
C VAL A 54 16.27 -4.83 -15.61
N ARG A 55 15.31 -4.38 -16.41
CA ARG A 55 14.52 -3.20 -16.15
C ARG A 55 13.11 -3.58 -15.75
N LEU A 56 12.60 -2.97 -14.70
CA LEU A 56 11.18 -3.03 -14.38
C LEU A 56 10.39 -2.24 -15.43
N ILE A 57 9.28 -2.81 -15.85
CA ILE A 57 8.27 -2.15 -16.70
C ILE A 57 7.03 -1.89 -15.85
N GLY A 58 6.29 -0.85 -16.19
CA GLY A 58 5.23 -0.32 -15.33
C GLY A 58 5.82 0.65 -14.30
N ALA A 59 5.63 0.40 -13.02
CA ALA A 59 6.20 1.22 -11.96
C ALA A 59 7.66 0.82 -11.65
N ASP A 60 8.53 1.79 -11.45
CA ASP A 60 9.86 1.54 -10.90
C ASP A 60 9.80 1.37 -9.37
N VAL A 61 10.93 0.98 -8.76
CA VAL A 61 10.98 0.72 -7.31
C VAL A 61 10.67 1.95 -6.49
N ASP A 62 11.11 3.13 -6.94
CA ASP A 62 10.84 4.38 -6.26
C ASP A 62 9.34 4.72 -6.28
N ALA A 63 8.68 4.53 -7.42
CA ALA A 63 7.23 4.69 -7.53
C ALA A 63 6.46 3.69 -6.66
N ILE A 64 6.90 2.43 -6.62
CA ILE A 64 6.31 1.39 -5.76
C ILE A 64 6.44 1.80 -4.28
N GLN A 65 7.64 2.19 -3.84
CA GLN A 65 7.87 2.60 -2.46
C GLN A 65 7.03 3.81 -2.06
N ARG A 66 6.90 4.78 -2.95
CA ARG A 66 6.06 5.96 -2.72
C ARG A 66 4.56 5.62 -2.64
N GLY A 67 4.10 4.66 -3.44
CA GLY A 67 2.71 4.22 -3.42
C GLY A 67 2.37 3.36 -2.19
N GLU A 68 3.30 2.49 -1.79
CA GLU A 68 3.10 1.56 -0.66
C GLU A 68 3.34 2.21 0.71
N ASN A 69 4.22 3.20 0.79
CA ASN A 69 4.51 3.89 2.04
C ASN A 69 3.54 5.05 2.24
N ARG A 70 2.70 4.95 3.29
CA ARG A 70 1.65 5.93 3.58
C ARG A 70 2.16 7.34 3.81
N GLU A 71 3.29 7.51 4.50
CA GLU A 71 3.87 8.81 4.77
C GLU A 71 4.40 9.47 3.50
N LEU A 72 5.10 8.69 2.66
CA LEU A 72 5.59 9.17 1.38
C LEU A 72 4.43 9.51 0.44
N PHE A 73 3.40 8.66 0.40
CA PHE A 73 2.22 8.91 -0.41
C PHE A 73 1.48 10.18 0.05
N ARG A 74 1.25 10.33 1.35
CA ARG A 74 0.65 11.53 1.94
C ARG A 74 1.41 12.80 1.56
N ALA A 75 2.74 12.79 1.72
CA ALA A 75 3.58 13.93 1.34
C ALA A 75 3.46 14.29 -0.15
N ILE A 76 3.29 13.29 -1.03
CA ILE A 76 3.07 13.51 -2.46
C ILE A 76 1.70 14.14 -2.69
N VAL A 77 0.66 13.61 -2.05
CA VAL A 77 -0.71 14.14 -2.18
C VAL A 77 -0.76 15.60 -1.73
N GLU A 78 -0.18 15.92 -0.57
CA GLU A 78 -0.11 17.29 -0.08
C GLU A 78 0.67 18.22 -1.02
N LYS A 79 1.80 17.74 -1.57
CA LYS A 79 2.63 18.50 -2.50
C LYS A 79 1.89 18.88 -3.79
N VAL A 80 0.98 18.06 -4.26
CA VAL A 80 0.16 18.34 -5.46
C VAL A 80 -1.14 19.07 -5.14
N GLY A 81 -1.36 19.46 -3.87
CA GLY A 81 -2.55 20.18 -3.43
C GLY A 81 -3.78 19.29 -3.21
N GLY A 82 -3.56 17.97 -3.12
CA GLY A 82 -4.61 17.03 -2.73
C GLY A 82 -4.74 16.93 -1.21
N GLU A 83 -5.80 16.28 -0.78
CA GLU A 83 -6.06 15.97 0.62
C GLU A 83 -6.02 14.45 0.83
N SER A 84 -5.55 14.03 1.98
CA SER A 84 -5.61 12.64 2.43
C SER A 84 -6.40 12.56 3.73
N ALA A 85 -7.02 11.41 4.00
CA ALA A 85 -7.71 11.18 5.26
C ALA A 85 -6.78 11.49 6.45
N LYS A 86 -7.27 12.27 7.40
CA LYS A 86 -6.51 12.59 8.61
C LYS A 86 -6.31 11.33 9.41
N SER A 87 -5.10 11.13 9.90
CA SER A 87 -4.77 9.96 10.67
C SER A 87 -3.80 10.28 11.81
N ILE A 88 -3.94 9.56 12.91
CA ILE A 88 -3.13 9.72 14.11
C ILE A 88 -2.71 8.34 14.59
N ILE A 89 -1.42 8.15 14.83
CA ILE A 89 -0.88 6.95 15.43
C ILE A 89 -1.04 7.06 16.95
N CYS A 90 -1.57 6.01 17.57
CA CYS A 90 -1.81 5.95 19.00
C CYS A 90 -1.19 4.66 19.57
N HIS A 91 -0.53 4.80 20.72
CA HIS A 91 0.08 3.69 21.47
C HIS A 91 -0.66 3.36 22.75
N THR A 92 -1.57 4.23 23.17
CA THR A 92 -2.39 4.06 24.38
C THR A 92 -3.86 4.39 24.11
N MET A 93 -4.75 3.89 24.96
CA MET A 93 -6.16 4.25 24.87
C MET A 93 -6.41 5.73 25.16
N SER A 94 -5.61 6.37 26.02
CA SER A 94 -5.71 7.81 26.26
C SER A 94 -5.45 8.61 24.99
N GLU A 95 -4.39 8.25 24.26
CA GLU A 95 -4.08 8.87 22.95
C GLU A 95 -5.19 8.62 21.93
N CYS A 96 -5.83 7.45 21.96
CA CYS A 96 -6.97 7.16 21.08
C CYS A 96 -8.16 8.10 21.37
N PHE A 97 -8.47 8.34 22.64
CA PHE A 97 -9.55 9.26 23.00
C PHE A 97 -9.21 10.73 22.65
N GLU A 98 -7.98 11.16 22.84
CA GLU A 98 -7.51 12.48 22.44
C GLU A 98 -7.56 12.64 20.91
N ALA A 99 -7.15 11.61 20.15
CA ALA A 99 -7.17 11.62 18.70
C ALA A 99 -8.59 11.81 18.12
N VAL A 100 -9.59 11.20 18.74
CA VAL A 100 -10.99 11.30 18.31
C VAL A 100 -11.56 12.72 18.50
N GLU A 101 -11.05 13.50 19.45
CA GLU A 101 -11.45 14.92 19.57
C GLU A 101 -11.11 15.72 18.31
N THR A 102 -10.07 15.31 17.59
CA THR A 102 -9.66 15.91 16.30
C THR A 102 -10.32 15.26 15.09
N LEU A 103 -10.40 13.92 15.09
CA LEU A 103 -10.88 13.13 13.94
C LEU A 103 -12.40 13.09 13.86
N ASN A 104 -13.10 13.19 15.01
CA ASN A 104 -14.52 12.95 15.19
C ASN A 104 -14.94 11.50 14.87
N TYR A 105 -16.11 11.10 15.38
CA TYR A 105 -16.72 9.81 15.00
C TYR A 105 -17.52 9.92 13.69
N PRO A 106 -17.57 8.86 12.88
CA PRO A 106 -16.89 7.57 13.08
C PRO A 106 -15.40 7.63 12.73
N VAL A 107 -14.59 6.79 13.38
CA VAL A 107 -13.15 6.63 13.08
C VAL A 107 -12.83 5.20 12.67
N VAL A 108 -11.92 5.05 11.74
CA VAL A 108 -11.37 3.75 11.32
C VAL A 108 -10.17 3.42 12.23
N VAL A 109 -10.17 2.23 12.79
CA VAL A 109 -9.08 1.71 13.62
C VAL A 109 -8.31 0.66 12.81
N ARG A 110 -7.01 0.84 12.66
CA ARG A 110 -6.11 -0.08 11.95
C ARG A 110 -4.90 -0.41 12.81
N PRO A 111 -4.83 -1.59 13.43
CA PRO A 111 -3.63 -2.01 14.14
C PRO A 111 -2.45 -2.18 13.19
N SER A 112 -1.26 -1.83 13.64
CA SER A 112 -0.04 -2.04 12.87
C SER A 112 0.37 -3.52 12.93
N PHE A 113 0.81 -4.04 11.77
CA PHE A 113 1.36 -5.39 11.63
C PHE A 113 0.45 -6.56 12.05
N THR A 114 -0.88 -6.38 12.04
CA THR A 114 -1.80 -7.49 12.30
C THR A 114 -2.20 -8.20 11.01
N MET A 115 -2.29 -9.53 11.08
CA MET A 115 -2.77 -10.35 9.97
C MET A 115 -4.28 -10.61 10.13
N GLY A 116 -5.00 -10.66 9.01
CA GLY A 116 -6.42 -11.05 9.02
C GLY A 116 -7.40 -10.03 9.60
N GLY A 117 -7.01 -8.75 9.71
CA GLY A 117 -7.92 -7.69 10.17
C GLY A 117 -8.27 -7.74 11.65
N LEU A 118 -7.50 -8.48 12.45
CA LEU A 118 -7.77 -8.65 13.89
C LEU A 118 -7.56 -7.30 14.61
N GLY A 119 -8.59 -6.80 15.29
CA GLY A 119 -8.57 -5.52 15.99
C GLY A 119 -8.73 -4.29 15.09
N SER A 120 -9.05 -4.49 13.79
CA SER A 120 -9.46 -3.42 12.90
C SER A 120 -10.96 -3.27 12.84
N GLY A 121 -11.44 -2.07 12.57
CA GLY A 121 -12.87 -1.80 12.45
C GLY A 121 -13.19 -0.32 12.42
N ILE A 122 -14.47 -0.01 12.40
CA ILE A 122 -14.99 1.36 12.47
C ILE A 122 -15.65 1.54 13.83
N ALA A 123 -15.22 2.56 14.56
CA ALA A 123 -15.83 2.95 15.83
C ALA A 123 -16.75 4.15 15.60
N PHE A 124 -18.01 4.01 16.01
CA PHE A 124 -19.03 5.06 15.90
C PHE A 124 -19.22 5.83 17.21
N ASN A 125 -18.64 5.34 18.30
CA ASN A 125 -18.73 5.94 19.63
C ASN A 125 -17.56 5.49 20.50
N ALA A 126 -17.47 6.06 21.70
CA ALA A 126 -16.40 5.77 22.66
C ALA A 126 -16.33 4.30 23.11
N GLU A 127 -17.48 3.64 23.31
CA GLU A 127 -17.53 2.24 23.73
C GLU A 127 -16.95 1.32 22.64
N GLN A 128 -17.32 1.57 21.38
CA GLN A 128 -16.78 0.82 20.25
C GLN A 128 -15.29 1.11 20.03
N LEU A 129 -14.86 2.36 20.23
CA LEU A 129 -13.46 2.73 20.17
C LEU A 129 -12.64 1.95 21.20
N GLU A 130 -13.10 1.92 22.45
CA GLU A 130 -12.42 1.19 23.52
C GLU A 130 -12.30 -0.31 23.22
N LEU A 131 -13.37 -0.90 22.69
CA LEU A 131 -13.38 -2.31 22.33
C LEU A 131 -12.40 -2.61 21.17
N ILE A 132 -12.51 -1.86 20.09
CA ILE A 132 -11.76 -2.12 18.84
C ILE A 132 -10.30 -1.70 19.00
N ALA A 133 -10.03 -0.46 19.43
CA ALA A 133 -8.67 0.03 19.60
C ALA A 133 -7.94 -0.69 20.73
N GLY A 134 -8.64 -1.02 21.83
CA GLY A 134 -8.08 -1.83 22.90
C GLY A 134 -7.69 -3.25 22.44
N ALA A 135 -8.48 -3.88 21.58
CA ALA A 135 -8.09 -5.13 20.94
C ALA A 135 -6.89 -4.93 19.99
N GLY A 136 -6.91 -3.87 19.17
CA GLY A 136 -5.84 -3.53 18.26
C GLY A 136 -4.50 -3.32 18.96
N LEU A 137 -4.47 -2.54 20.03
CA LEU A 137 -3.26 -2.29 20.84
C LEU A 137 -2.69 -3.57 21.46
N ARG A 138 -3.57 -4.50 21.90
CA ARG A 138 -3.12 -5.79 22.46
C ARG A 138 -2.59 -6.75 21.41
N HIS A 139 -3.13 -6.73 20.20
CA HIS A 139 -2.75 -7.64 19.12
C HIS A 139 -1.61 -7.11 18.24
N SER A 140 -1.40 -5.79 18.21
CA SER A 140 -0.27 -5.20 17.50
C SER A 140 1.05 -5.54 18.20
N PRO A 141 2.02 -6.12 17.49
CA PRO A 141 3.35 -6.40 18.05
C PRO A 141 4.09 -5.16 18.55
N THR A 142 3.75 -4.00 18.03
CA THR A 142 4.32 -2.70 18.40
C THR A 142 3.44 -1.92 19.38
N SER A 143 2.30 -2.51 19.84
CA SER A 143 1.30 -1.82 20.65
C SER A 143 0.88 -0.49 20.01
N GLU A 144 0.56 -0.54 18.73
CA GLU A 144 0.28 0.64 17.92
C GLU A 144 -0.99 0.43 17.11
N VAL A 145 -1.84 1.43 17.09
CA VAL A 145 -3.01 1.53 16.20
C VAL A 145 -2.99 2.86 15.47
N LEU A 146 -3.38 2.86 14.22
CA LEU A 146 -3.70 4.04 13.45
C LEU A 146 -5.19 4.33 13.59
N LEU A 147 -5.54 5.51 14.04
CA LEU A 147 -6.88 6.07 13.93
C LEU A 147 -6.95 6.97 12.71
N GLU A 148 -7.97 6.79 11.90
CA GLU A 148 -8.15 7.51 10.64
C GLU A 148 -9.58 8.04 10.55
N GLU A 149 -9.76 9.28 10.06
CA GLU A 149 -11.10 9.80 9.82
C GLU A 149 -11.85 8.90 8.83
N SER A 150 -13.12 8.67 9.09
CA SER A 150 -13.93 7.82 8.23
C SER A 150 -14.44 8.60 7.01
N ILE A 151 -14.24 8.01 5.84
CA ILE A 151 -14.82 8.46 4.59
C ILE A 151 -16.04 7.62 4.20
N LEU A 152 -16.67 6.98 5.20
CA LEU A 152 -17.86 6.15 5.00
C LEU A 152 -18.97 6.92 4.28
N GLY A 153 -19.51 6.33 3.24
CA GLY A 153 -20.56 6.93 2.41
C GLY A 153 -20.07 7.94 1.36
N TRP A 154 -18.75 8.18 1.29
CA TRP A 154 -18.20 8.94 0.18
C TRP A 154 -18.29 8.15 -1.11
N LYS A 155 -18.33 8.86 -2.23
CA LYS A 155 -18.20 8.25 -3.55
C LYS A 155 -16.73 7.95 -3.83
N GLU A 156 -16.48 6.80 -4.42
CA GLU A 156 -15.16 6.37 -4.83
C GLU A 156 -15.02 6.52 -6.34
N TYR A 157 -13.97 7.24 -6.74
CA TYR A 157 -13.61 7.42 -8.14
C TYR A 157 -12.16 7.00 -8.34
N GLU A 158 -11.92 6.24 -9.39
CA GLU A 158 -10.59 5.84 -9.80
C GLU A 158 -10.27 6.42 -11.18
N LEU A 159 -9.01 6.66 -11.43
CA LEU A 159 -8.52 7.08 -12.74
C LEU A 159 -7.46 6.09 -13.24
N GLU A 160 -7.68 5.54 -14.41
CA GLU A 160 -6.64 4.79 -15.11
C GLU A 160 -5.71 5.78 -15.83
N VAL A 161 -4.46 5.83 -15.37
CA VAL A 161 -3.49 6.80 -15.85
C VAL A 161 -2.28 6.08 -16.44
N MET A 162 -1.89 6.44 -17.66
CA MET A 162 -0.66 5.98 -18.28
C MET A 162 0.31 7.14 -18.44
N ARG A 163 1.59 6.90 -18.13
CA ARG A 163 2.68 7.86 -18.32
C ARG A 163 3.84 7.19 -19.05
N ASP A 164 4.28 7.78 -20.13
CA ASP A 164 5.43 7.29 -20.89
C ASP A 164 6.76 7.91 -20.37
N ARG A 165 7.88 7.48 -20.94
CA ARG A 165 9.21 7.97 -20.58
C ARG A 165 9.51 9.38 -21.05
N LYS A 166 8.72 9.93 -21.94
CA LYS A 166 8.83 11.30 -22.43
C LYS A 166 7.95 12.25 -21.62
N ASP A 167 7.37 11.73 -20.53
CA ASP A 167 6.49 12.47 -19.64
C ASP A 167 5.12 12.82 -20.25
N ASN A 168 4.70 12.11 -21.29
CA ASN A 168 3.33 12.21 -21.76
C ASN A 168 2.42 11.45 -20.83
N VAL A 169 1.34 12.09 -20.39
CA VAL A 169 0.34 11.54 -19.49
C VAL A 169 -1.00 11.43 -20.22
N VAL A 170 -1.63 10.28 -20.12
CA VAL A 170 -2.97 10.03 -20.65
C VAL A 170 -3.84 9.47 -19.54
N ILE A 171 -5.00 10.07 -19.32
CA ILE A 171 -6.07 9.51 -18.51
C ILE A 171 -6.90 8.66 -19.47
N VAL A 172 -6.83 7.33 -19.30
CA VAL A 172 -7.49 6.37 -20.20
C VAL A 172 -9.00 6.39 -19.95
N CYS A 173 -9.40 6.32 -18.68
CA CYS A 173 -10.80 6.39 -18.27
C CYS A 173 -10.90 6.81 -16.79
N SER A 174 -12.10 7.18 -16.39
CA SER A 174 -12.51 7.30 -15.00
C SER A 174 -13.53 6.20 -14.70
N ILE A 175 -13.43 5.64 -13.50
CA ILE A 175 -14.30 4.60 -12.98
C ILE A 175 -14.99 5.16 -11.74
N GLU A 176 -16.30 5.02 -11.65
CA GLU A 176 -17.06 5.26 -10.42
C GLU A 176 -17.43 3.91 -9.82
N ASN A 177 -16.98 3.64 -8.61
CA ASN A 177 -17.40 2.46 -7.87
C ASN A 177 -18.85 2.66 -7.39
N LEU A 178 -19.68 1.67 -7.65
CA LEU A 178 -21.12 1.74 -7.30
C LEU A 178 -21.35 1.54 -5.80
N ASP A 179 -20.45 0.81 -5.14
CA ASP A 179 -20.50 0.60 -3.70
C ASP A 179 -19.91 1.81 -2.98
N PRO A 180 -20.59 2.31 -1.93
CA PRO A 180 -20.04 3.40 -1.12
C PRO A 180 -18.80 2.92 -0.37
N MET A 181 -17.86 3.86 -0.12
CA MET A 181 -16.70 3.61 0.70
C MET A 181 -17.07 3.08 2.09
N GLY A 182 -16.44 1.98 2.50
CA GLY A 182 -16.59 1.37 3.83
C GLY A 182 -17.13 -0.04 3.85
#